data_c9a548ee15943dcbf902b0a065c15e04
#
_entry.id   c9a548ee15943dcbf902b0a065c15e04
#
_cell.length_a   1.000
_cell.length_b   1.000
_cell.length_c   1.000
_cell.angle_alpha   90.00
_cell.angle_beta   90.00
_cell.angle_gamma   90.00
#
_symmetry.space_group_name_H-M   'P 1'
#
loop_
_entity.id
_entity.type
_entity.pdbx_description
1 polymer ?
#
loop_
_entity_poly.entity_id
_entity_poly.type
_entity_poly.pdbx_seq_one_letter_code
_entity_poly.pdbx_strand_id
1 'polypeptide(L)'
;YRVRYGRRILNRDRTVDFSIEGDSALGVISYNLNGTFVVQVRDTFTMDVIDSIGFSKDFSSLMTRKVKFVRTFNQNNPDGYIWKISAMTPLVGFSGDKVSLSSLNIFSVNASTDSINGINVEEGNLLFTLNSSEIGDLFLDRDNLPTFDAFQHIMLKIAVENNGPEYALDSVGVGEWVMNRYGRSQYQRGRRKLNDKGIGVDEIVNDNIHAGLWRIHGPGLGQESRIFRSFFSIIDLATIFTEEGGYNCYTLSIPYKVARRN
;
A
#
# COMPACT_ATOMS: atom_id res chain seq x y z
N TYR A 1 1.70 -19.93 18.49
CA TYR A 1 1.06 -20.09 17.17
C TYR A 1 1.49 -18.97 16.21
N ARG A 2 1.57 -19.28 14.93
CA ARG A 2 1.85 -18.33 13.85
C ARG A 2 0.66 -18.22 12.92
N VAL A 3 0.05 -17.04 12.85
CA VAL A 3 -1.05 -16.76 11.93
C VAL A 3 -0.50 -16.34 10.57
N ARG A 4 -1.01 -16.95 9.51
CA ARG A 4 -0.80 -16.57 8.13
C ARG A 4 -2.14 -16.31 7.48
N TYR A 5 -2.21 -15.27 6.68
CA TYR A 5 -3.43 -14.98 5.94
C TYR A 5 -3.10 -14.60 4.49
N GLY A 6 -4.07 -14.79 3.63
CA GLY A 6 -3.96 -14.48 2.22
C GLY A 6 -5.30 -14.37 1.54
N ARG A 7 -5.30 -13.85 0.31
CA ARG A 7 -6.46 -13.75 -0.55
C ARG A 7 -6.29 -14.67 -1.75
N ARG A 8 -7.29 -15.47 -2.05
CA ARG A 8 -7.42 -16.22 -3.30
C ARG A 8 -8.48 -15.50 -4.13
N ILE A 9 -8.04 -14.76 -5.15
CA ILE A 9 -8.94 -14.09 -6.08
C ILE A 9 -9.51 -15.13 -7.02
N LEU A 10 -10.85 -15.25 -7.07
CA LEU A 10 -11.59 -16.15 -7.95
C LEU A 10 -12.05 -15.43 -9.21
N ASN A 11 -12.59 -14.22 -9.05
CA ASN A 11 -13.08 -13.40 -10.14
C ASN A 11 -12.46 -11.99 -10.08
N ARG A 12 -12.23 -11.45 -11.26
CA ARG A 12 -11.74 -10.08 -11.44
C ARG A 12 -12.44 -9.47 -12.65
N ASP A 13 -13.39 -8.60 -12.38
CA ASP A 13 -14.06 -7.82 -13.40
C ASP A 13 -13.45 -6.43 -13.46
N ARG A 14 -13.27 -5.95 -14.68
CA ARG A 14 -12.73 -4.61 -14.92
C ARG A 14 -13.68 -3.85 -15.82
N THR A 15 -14.06 -2.66 -15.36
CA THR A 15 -14.77 -1.66 -16.16
C THR A 15 -13.88 -0.46 -16.42
N VAL A 16 -14.07 0.19 -17.55
CA VAL A 16 -13.35 1.41 -17.92
C VAL A 16 -14.33 2.34 -18.59
N ASP A 17 -14.56 3.49 -17.98
CA ASP A 17 -15.39 4.56 -18.54
C ASP A 17 -14.47 5.67 -19.04
N PHE A 18 -14.66 6.08 -20.29
CA PHE A 18 -13.85 7.12 -20.92
C PHE A 18 -14.66 8.38 -21.20
N SER A 19 -14.05 9.52 -20.91
CA SER A 19 -14.46 10.83 -21.40
C SER A 19 -13.32 11.38 -22.26
N ILE A 20 -13.61 11.74 -23.52
CA ILE A 20 -12.63 12.25 -24.47
C ILE A 20 -12.98 13.70 -24.78
N GLU A 21 -11.98 14.58 -24.66
CA GLU A 21 -12.10 16.01 -24.96
C GLU A 21 -10.87 16.46 -25.77
N GLY A 22 -11.04 16.61 -27.08
CA GLY A 22 -9.97 16.97 -28.00
C GLY A 22 -8.82 15.94 -27.99
N ASP A 23 -7.61 16.39 -27.65
CA ASP A 23 -6.41 15.55 -27.56
C ASP A 23 -6.15 14.98 -26.16
N SER A 24 -7.12 15.11 -25.27
CA SER A 24 -7.09 14.58 -23.91
C SER A 24 -8.20 13.58 -23.68
N ALA A 25 -7.95 12.57 -22.85
CA ALA A 25 -8.98 11.67 -22.35
C ALA A 25 -8.79 11.36 -20.87
N LEU A 26 -9.89 11.19 -20.17
CA LEU A 26 -9.94 10.72 -18.79
C LEU A 26 -10.61 9.35 -18.77
N GLY A 27 -9.90 8.36 -18.24
CA GLY A 27 -10.44 7.03 -17.99
C GLY A 27 -10.64 6.80 -16.50
N VAL A 28 -11.83 6.34 -16.11
CA VAL A 28 -12.08 5.82 -14.75
C VAL A 28 -12.04 4.31 -14.83
N ILE A 29 -11.08 3.71 -14.15
CA ILE A 29 -10.85 2.27 -14.14
C ILE A 29 -11.30 1.71 -12.81
N SER A 30 -12.24 0.77 -12.84
CA SER A 30 -12.72 0.06 -11.67
C SER A 30 -12.46 -1.44 -11.80
N TYR A 31 -12.07 -2.06 -10.70
CA TYR A 31 -11.90 -3.50 -10.59
C TYR A 31 -12.78 -4.02 -9.45
N ASN A 32 -13.65 -4.98 -9.76
CA ASN A 32 -14.35 -5.78 -8.76
C ASN A 32 -13.59 -7.09 -8.57
N LEU A 33 -13.10 -7.32 -7.38
CA LEU A 33 -12.38 -8.53 -7.00
C LEU A 33 -13.24 -9.32 -6.04
N ASN A 34 -13.54 -10.58 -6.40
CA ASN A 34 -14.24 -11.49 -5.51
C ASN A 34 -13.40 -12.74 -5.28
N GLY A 35 -13.49 -13.31 -4.10
CA GLY A 35 -12.73 -14.50 -3.78
C GLY A 35 -12.83 -14.91 -2.33
N THR A 36 -11.86 -15.69 -1.89
CA THR A 36 -11.80 -16.23 -0.54
C THR A 36 -10.59 -15.67 0.21
N PHE A 37 -10.83 -15.12 1.38
CA PHE A 37 -9.80 -14.78 2.36
C PHE A 37 -9.56 -15.99 3.24
N VAL A 38 -8.31 -16.43 3.33
CA VAL A 38 -7.92 -17.66 4.05
C VAL A 38 -7.01 -17.29 5.20
N VAL A 39 -7.33 -17.77 6.38
CA VAL A 39 -6.51 -17.67 7.59
C VAL A 39 -6.02 -19.07 7.96
N GLN A 40 -4.72 -19.23 8.09
CA GLN A 40 -4.07 -20.46 8.53
C GLN A 40 -3.32 -20.19 9.83
N VAL A 41 -3.53 -21.05 10.78
CA VAL A 41 -2.75 -21.06 12.02
C VAL A 41 -1.77 -22.22 11.98
N ARG A 42 -0.52 -21.95 12.36
CA ARG A 42 0.54 -22.96 12.39
C ARG A 42 1.13 -23.04 13.78
N ASP A 43 1.49 -24.23 14.17
CA ASP A 43 2.32 -24.42 15.35
C ASP A 43 3.69 -23.76 15.12
N THR A 44 4.25 -23.13 16.14
CA THR A 44 5.55 -22.44 16.02
C THR A 44 6.73 -23.38 16.05
N PHE A 45 6.57 -24.56 16.60
CA PHE A 45 7.63 -25.57 16.74
C PHE A 45 7.64 -26.56 15.58
N THR A 46 6.48 -27.17 15.28
CA THR A 46 6.38 -28.19 14.21
C THR A 46 6.14 -27.57 12.85
N MET A 47 5.68 -26.33 12.79
CA MET A 47 5.26 -25.63 11.57
C MET A 47 4.03 -26.25 10.88
N ASP A 48 3.38 -27.23 11.50
CA ASP A 48 2.19 -27.87 10.98
C ASP A 48 0.99 -26.91 10.99
N VAL A 49 0.10 -27.11 10.04
CA VAL A 49 -1.16 -26.37 9.96
C VAL A 49 -2.11 -26.95 11.02
N ILE A 50 -2.72 -26.06 11.78
CA ILE A 50 -3.74 -26.43 12.76
C ILE A 50 -5.09 -26.08 12.15
N ASP A 51 -5.71 -27.05 11.47
CA ASP A 51 -6.94 -26.82 10.73
C ASP A 51 -8.13 -26.44 11.62
N SER A 52 -8.13 -26.87 12.87
CA SER A 52 -9.23 -26.59 13.81
C SER A 52 -9.41 -25.13 14.21
N ILE A 53 -8.41 -24.30 13.97
CA ILE A 53 -8.44 -22.84 14.24
C ILE A 53 -8.18 -22.00 13.01
N GLY A 54 -7.95 -22.62 11.87
CA GLY A 54 -7.92 -21.94 10.57
C GLY A 54 -9.35 -21.78 10.04
N PHE A 55 -9.57 -20.72 9.24
CA PHE A 55 -10.86 -20.48 8.63
C PHE A 55 -10.72 -19.80 7.26
N SER A 56 -11.82 -19.73 6.55
CA SER A 56 -11.93 -18.95 5.32
C SER A 56 -13.25 -18.21 5.26
N LYS A 57 -13.25 -17.03 4.68
CA LYS A 57 -14.45 -16.22 4.43
C LYS A 57 -14.41 -15.60 3.05
N ASP A 58 -15.57 -15.32 2.50
CA ASP A 58 -15.67 -14.63 1.23
C ASP A 58 -15.25 -13.17 1.36
N PHE A 59 -14.66 -12.61 0.31
CA PHE A 59 -14.40 -11.20 0.22
C PHE A 59 -14.84 -10.64 -1.14
N SER A 60 -15.26 -9.39 -1.11
CA SER A 60 -15.46 -8.55 -2.28
C SER A 60 -14.69 -7.26 -2.06
N SER A 61 -14.00 -6.78 -3.08
CA SER A 61 -13.23 -5.53 -3.01
C SER A 61 -13.41 -4.73 -4.29
N LEU A 62 -13.81 -3.48 -4.14
CA LEU A 62 -13.83 -2.50 -5.23
C LEU A 62 -12.53 -1.72 -5.22
N MET A 63 -11.83 -1.67 -6.36
CA MET A 63 -10.61 -0.88 -6.53
C MET A 63 -10.78 0.10 -7.69
N THR A 64 -10.45 1.36 -7.48
CA THR A 64 -10.66 2.42 -8.48
C THR A 64 -9.43 3.30 -8.67
N ARG A 65 -9.27 3.85 -9.88
CA ARG A 65 -8.34 4.94 -10.19
C ARG A 65 -8.81 5.73 -11.41
N LYS A 66 -8.35 6.95 -11.51
CA LYS A 66 -8.47 7.77 -12.72
C LYS A 66 -7.14 7.76 -13.50
N VAL A 67 -7.21 7.79 -14.82
CA VAL A 67 -6.04 7.80 -15.71
C VAL A 67 -6.24 8.88 -16.75
N LYS A 68 -5.30 9.79 -16.87
CA LYS A 68 -5.24 10.79 -17.94
C LYS A 68 -4.44 10.25 -19.11
N PHE A 69 -4.97 10.45 -20.29
CA PHE A 69 -4.33 10.13 -21.55
C PHE A 69 -4.15 11.39 -22.38
N VAL A 70 -3.10 11.41 -23.19
CA VAL A 70 -2.85 12.44 -24.19
C VAL A 70 -2.64 11.78 -25.54
N ARG A 71 -3.17 12.41 -26.57
CA ARG A 71 -3.01 12.03 -27.96
C ARG A 71 -1.62 12.46 -28.43
N THR A 72 -0.86 11.52 -28.97
CA THR A 72 0.52 11.76 -29.42
C THR A 72 0.65 11.29 -30.86
N PHE A 73 1.24 12.11 -31.71
CA PHE A 73 1.51 11.73 -33.10
C PHE A 73 2.36 10.47 -33.16
N ASN A 74 1.98 9.56 -34.06
CA ASN A 74 2.72 8.32 -34.34
C ASN A 74 2.54 7.93 -35.80
N GLN A 75 3.56 8.16 -36.62
CA GLN A 75 3.55 7.85 -38.04
C GLN A 75 3.35 6.36 -38.37
N ASN A 76 3.62 5.47 -37.45
CA ASN A 76 3.46 4.02 -37.61
C ASN A 76 2.04 3.52 -37.30
N ASN A 77 1.16 4.42 -36.86
CA ASN A 77 -0.25 4.08 -36.63
C ASN A 77 -1.09 4.56 -37.81
N PRO A 78 -1.99 3.73 -38.39
CA PRO A 78 -2.88 4.13 -39.47
C PRO A 78 -3.67 5.41 -39.19
N ASP A 79 -4.05 5.65 -37.98
CA ASP A 79 -4.77 6.85 -37.53
C ASP A 79 -3.86 8.07 -37.33
N GLY A 80 -2.54 7.93 -37.51
CA GLY A 80 -1.55 8.98 -37.32
C GLY A 80 -1.26 9.36 -35.87
N TYR A 81 -1.88 8.71 -34.88
CA TYR A 81 -1.68 8.99 -33.46
C TYR A 81 -1.90 7.78 -32.57
N ILE A 82 -1.44 7.88 -31.34
CA ILE A 82 -1.68 6.93 -30.24
C ILE A 82 -2.05 7.67 -28.98
N TRP A 83 -2.81 7.02 -28.11
CA TRP A 83 -3.08 7.51 -26.76
C TRP A 83 -1.99 7.02 -25.80
N LYS A 84 -1.37 7.94 -25.06
CA LYS A 84 -0.38 7.64 -24.03
C LYS A 84 -0.91 8.06 -22.67
N ILE A 85 -0.63 7.26 -21.67
CA ILE A 85 -0.90 7.63 -20.28
C ILE A 85 0.04 8.78 -19.92
N SER A 86 -0.53 9.92 -19.52
CA SER A 86 0.22 11.09 -19.05
C SER A 86 0.31 11.10 -17.51
N ALA A 87 -0.80 10.80 -16.82
CA ALA A 87 -0.85 10.76 -15.37
C ALA A 87 -1.90 9.77 -14.86
N MET A 88 -1.80 9.37 -13.60
CA MET A 88 -2.81 8.52 -12.96
C MET A 88 -2.94 8.86 -11.48
N THR A 89 -4.14 8.68 -10.93
CA THR A 89 -4.32 8.77 -9.49
C THR A 89 -3.79 7.50 -8.79
N PRO A 90 -3.52 7.55 -7.49
CA PRO A 90 -3.35 6.35 -6.70
C PRO A 90 -4.48 5.34 -6.95
N LEU A 91 -4.19 4.04 -6.86
CA LEU A 91 -5.23 3.02 -6.88
C LEU A 91 -5.74 2.84 -5.46
N VAL A 92 -7.01 3.11 -5.26
CA VAL A 92 -7.69 2.92 -3.98
C VAL A 92 -8.56 1.68 -4.05
N GLY A 93 -8.55 0.87 -3.02
CA GLY A 93 -9.40 -0.30 -2.90
C GLY A 93 -9.96 -0.43 -1.49
N PHE A 94 -11.21 -0.84 -1.39
CA PHE A 94 -11.88 -1.07 -0.11
C PHE A 94 -12.75 -2.31 -0.15
N SER A 95 -12.88 -2.92 1.00
CA SER A 95 -13.81 -4.00 1.32
C SER A 95 -14.37 -3.69 2.69
N GLY A 96 -15.69 -3.66 2.82
CA GLY A 96 -16.30 -3.13 4.04
C GLY A 96 -16.03 -1.64 4.25
N ASP A 97 -16.40 -1.15 5.40
CA ASP A 97 -16.41 0.29 5.75
C ASP A 97 -15.75 0.61 7.11
N LYS A 98 -15.20 -0.41 7.78
CA LYS A 98 -14.65 -0.24 9.13
C LYS A 98 -13.32 0.50 9.14
N VAL A 99 -12.45 0.21 8.17
CA VAL A 99 -11.10 0.77 8.14
C VAL A 99 -10.90 1.67 6.94
N SER A 100 -10.29 2.82 7.16
CA SER A 100 -9.92 3.76 6.12
C SER A 100 -8.54 4.37 6.40
N LEU A 101 -8.00 5.05 5.38
CA LEU A 101 -6.76 5.81 5.50
C LEU A 101 -7.12 7.29 5.65
N SER A 102 -6.62 7.96 6.68
CA SER A 102 -6.71 9.41 6.82
C SER A 102 -5.57 10.12 6.11
N SER A 103 -4.33 9.66 6.31
CA SER A 103 -3.16 10.20 5.62
C SER A 103 -2.02 9.20 5.48
N LEU A 104 -1.16 9.43 4.49
CA LEU A 104 0.13 8.78 4.31
C LEU A 104 1.21 9.86 4.23
N ASN A 105 2.17 9.83 5.13
CA ASN A 105 3.33 10.69 5.13
C ASN A 105 4.60 9.87 4.98
N ILE A 106 5.51 10.34 4.14
CA ILE A 106 6.81 9.73 3.90
C ILE A 106 7.89 10.78 4.21
N PHE A 107 8.78 10.46 5.14
CA PHE A 107 9.84 11.34 5.57
C PHE A 107 11.22 10.76 5.22
N SER A 108 12.20 11.64 5.04
CA SER A 108 13.60 11.26 5.14
C SER A 108 13.91 10.85 6.58
N VAL A 109 15.04 10.20 6.75
CA VAL A 109 15.50 9.75 8.07
C VAL A 109 16.80 10.43 8.40
N ASN A 110 16.85 11.05 9.56
CA ASN A 110 18.07 11.52 10.19
C ASN A 110 18.56 10.42 11.14
N ALA A 111 19.78 9.94 10.92
CA ALA A 111 20.40 8.96 11.81
C ALA A 111 21.36 9.71 12.74
N SER A 112 21.08 9.69 14.03
CA SER A 112 22.08 10.05 15.04
C SER A 112 22.69 8.78 15.63
N THR A 113 24.00 8.71 15.70
CA THR A 113 24.70 7.63 16.41
C THR A 113 24.79 8.01 17.89
N ASP A 114 23.97 7.36 18.69
CA ASP A 114 24.22 7.32 20.13
C ASP A 114 25.18 6.16 20.41
N SER A 115 26.34 6.50 20.91
CA SER A 115 27.44 5.54 21.16
C SER A 115 27.12 4.45 22.19
N ILE A 116 25.99 4.53 22.88
CA ILE A 116 25.59 3.61 23.96
C ILE A 116 24.51 2.63 23.52
N ASN A 117 23.56 3.06 22.66
CA ASN A 117 22.34 2.30 22.35
C ASN A 117 22.15 1.95 20.88
N GLY A 118 23.03 2.34 20.00
CA GLY A 118 22.91 2.10 18.57
C GLY A 118 22.45 3.32 17.78
N ILE A 119 21.79 3.08 16.67
CA ILE A 119 21.33 4.14 15.77
C ILE A 119 19.95 4.62 16.22
N ASN A 120 19.88 5.84 16.73
CA ASN A 120 18.60 6.53 16.88
C ASN A 120 18.17 7.09 15.52
N VAL A 121 16.93 6.83 15.17
CA VAL A 121 16.35 7.24 13.90
C VAL A 121 15.29 8.29 14.19
N GLU A 122 15.52 9.49 13.70
CA GLU A 122 14.61 10.63 13.87
C GLU A 122 13.95 10.96 12.53
N GLU A 123 12.76 11.53 12.61
CA GLU A 123 12.06 12.08 11.47
C GLU A 123 12.84 13.24 10.85
N GLY A 124 13.02 13.18 9.55
CA GLY A 124 13.65 14.24 8.77
C GLY A 124 12.63 15.07 8.00
N ASN A 125 13.00 15.47 6.79
CA ASN A 125 12.12 16.28 5.94
C ASN A 125 10.98 15.43 5.37
N LEU A 126 9.79 16.04 5.25
CA LEU A 126 8.66 15.46 4.52
C LEU A 126 9.00 15.35 3.03
N LEU A 127 8.96 14.14 2.50
CA LEU A 127 9.24 13.84 1.09
C LEU A 127 7.97 13.70 0.26
N PHE A 128 6.90 13.19 0.87
CA PHE A 128 5.62 12.99 0.21
C PHE A 128 4.50 12.94 1.25
N THR A 129 3.36 13.53 0.91
CA THR A 129 2.13 13.46 1.70
C THR A 129 0.94 13.17 0.81
N LEU A 130 -0.04 12.48 1.36
CA LEU A 130 -1.29 12.15 0.71
C LEU A 130 -2.40 12.12 1.76
N ASN A 131 -3.41 12.95 1.60
CA ASN A 131 -4.58 12.98 2.46
C ASN A 131 -5.75 12.25 1.80
N SER A 132 -6.62 11.65 2.58
CA SER A 132 -7.76 10.88 2.08
C SER A 132 -8.66 11.70 1.13
N SER A 133 -8.87 12.98 1.43
CA SER A 133 -9.67 13.91 0.62
C SER A 133 -9.09 14.18 -0.78
N GLU A 134 -7.79 13.97 -1.00
CA GLU A 134 -7.09 14.30 -2.23
C GLU A 134 -6.83 13.07 -3.12
N ILE A 135 -6.92 11.87 -2.55
CA ILE A 135 -6.51 10.62 -3.24
C ILE A 135 -7.20 10.45 -4.59
N GLY A 136 -8.48 10.77 -4.68
CA GLY A 136 -9.28 10.61 -5.89
C GLY A 136 -8.92 11.57 -7.02
N ASP A 137 -8.21 12.66 -6.74
CA ASP A 137 -7.93 13.74 -7.67
C ASP A 137 -6.44 14.10 -7.77
N LEU A 138 -5.59 13.49 -6.97
CA LEU A 138 -4.13 13.64 -7.07
C LEU A 138 -3.60 12.84 -8.25
N PHE A 139 -3.35 13.52 -9.35
CA PHE A 139 -2.72 12.90 -10.53
C PHE A 139 -1.20 12.91 -10.42
N LEU A 140 -0.62 11.73 -10.41
CA LEU A 140 0.82 11.50 -10.43
C LEU A 140 1.26 11.21 -11.88
N ASP A 141 2.17 11.99 -12.40
CA ASP A 141 2.85 11.78 -13.68
C ASP A 141 4.29 11.29 -13.45
N ARG A 142 5.03 11.09 -14.54
CA ARG A 142 6.40 10.57 -14.44
C ARG A 142 7.38 11.56 -13.83
N ASP A 143 7.07 12.85 -13.84
CA ASP A 143 7.98 13.91 -13.42
C ASP A 143 7.74 14.30 -11.95
N ASN A 144 6.52 14.10 -11.44
CA ASN A 144 6.14 14.40 -10.06
C ASN A 144 5.93 13.17 -9.17
N LEU A 145 6.41 11.99 -9.57
CA LEU A 145 6.39 10.81 -8.71
C LEU A 145 7.25 11.02 -7.46
N PRO A 146 6.80 10.53 -6.30
CA PRO A 146 7.68 10.39 -5.15
C PRO A 146 8.96 9.67 -5.57
N THR A 147 10.11 10.35 -5.43
CA THR A 147 11.40 9.82 -5.88
C THR A 147 12.31 9.62 -4.68
N PHE A 148 12.91 8.44 -4.58
CA PHE A 148 13.78 8.04 -3.48
C PHE A 148 15.11 7.55 -4.01
N ASP A 149 16.17 7.79 -3.24
CA ASP A 149 17.48 7.25 -3.53
C ASP A 149 17.54 5.74 -3.27
N ALA A 150 18.28 5.04 -4.10
CA ALA A 150 18.54 3.62 -3.91
C ALA A 150 19.21 3.39 -2.55
N PHE A 151 18.68 2.41 -1.80
CA PHE A 151 19.14 1.98 -0.48
C PHE A 151 18.94 3.00 0.66
N GLN A 152 18.33 4.14 0.38
CA GLN A 152 17.92 5.11 1.39
C GLN A 152 16.94 4.47 2.39
N HIS A 153 17.04 4.84 3.65
CA HIS A 153 16.00 4.61 4.64
C HIS A 153 15.05 5.80 4.66
N ILE A 154 13.78 5.49 4.67
CA ILE A 154 12.69 6.47 4.82
C ILE A 154 11.77 6.00 5.92
N MET A 155 11.07 6.94 6.53
CA MET A 155 10.06 6.69 7.55
C MET A 155 8.67 6.83 6.92
N LEU A 156 7.82 5.87 7.19
CA LEU A 156 6.42 5.88 6.83
C LEU A 156 5.60 6.17 8.08
N LYS A 157 4.66 7.11 7.99
CA LYS A 157 3.60 7.34 8.98
C LYS A 157 2.25 7.28 8.27
N ILE A 158 1.36 6.40 8.72
CA ILE A 158 0.04 6.19 8.16
C ILE A 158 -0.99 6.40 9.25
N ALA A 159 -1.76 7.46 9.13
CA ALA A 159 -2.92 7.68 9.99
C ALA A 159 -4.11 6.88 9.47
N VAL A 160 -4.76 6.17 10.36
CA VAL A 160 -5.85 5.24 10.08
C VAL A 160 -7.08 5.64 10.85
N GLU A 161 -8.25 5.43 10.26
CA GLU A 161 -9.53 5.44 10.96
C GLU A 161 -10.04 4.00 11.03
N ASN A 162 -10.44 3.56 12.22
CA ASN A 162 -11.12 2.29 12.43
C ASN A 162 -12.42 2.55 13.21
N ASN A 163 -13.54 2.44 12.50
CA ASN A 163 -14.87 2.72 13.04
C ASN A 163 -15.41 1.51 13.82
N GLY A 164 -14.94 1.36 15.04
CA GLY A 164 -15.35 0.30 15.97
C GLY A 164 -14.51 -0.98 15.84
N PRO A 165 -13.27 -0.97 16.31
CA PRO A 165 -12.45 -2.17 16.38
C PRO A 165 -13.12 -3.18 17.32
N GLU A 166 -13.67 -4.27 16.75
CA GLU A 166 -14.25 -5.36 17.52
C GLU A 166 -13.18 -6.19 18.25
N TYR A 167 -11.94 -6.05 17.81
CA TYR A 167 -10.82 -6.85 18.27
C TYR A 167 -9.59 -5.97 18.45
N ALA A 168 -9.33 -5.59 19.68
CA ALA A 168 -8.08 -4.98 20.08
C ALA A 168 -7.22 -6.02 20.80
N LEU A 169 -6.03 -6.32 20.25
CA LEU A 169 -5.07 -7.17 20.95
C LEU A 169 -4.23 -6.30 21.87
N ASP A 170 -4.22 -6.56 23.16
CA ASP A 170 -3.36 -5.86 24.12
C ASP A 170 -1.88 -5.88 23.71
N SER A 171 -1.44 -6.99 23.12
CA SER A 171 -0.07 -7.14 22.63
C SER A 171 0.21 -6.36 21.34
N VAL A 172 -0.81 -5.93 20.61
CA VAL A 172 -0.70 -5.15 19.35
C VAL A 172 -1.09 -3.69 19.57
N GLY A 173 -1.91 -3.44 20.60
CA GLY A 173 -2.34 -2.13 21.03
C GLY A 173 -3.43 -1.49 20.16
N VAL A 174 -3.78 -2.08 19.01
CA VAL A 174 -4.62 -1.47 17.97
C VAL A 174 -5.58 -2.46 17.37
N GLY A 175 -6.64 -1.95 16.76
CA GLY A 175 -7.69 -2.74 16.10
C GLY A 175 -7.39 -3.17 14.66
N GLU A 176 -6.26 -2.77 14.07
CA GLU A 176 -5.94 -3.06 12.67
C GLU A 176 -4.50 -3.49 12.46
N TRP A 177 -4.28 -4.05 11.28
CA TRP A 177 -2.95 -4.46 10.81
C TRP A 177 -2.57 -3.64 9.58
N VAL A 178 -1.51 -2.85 9.71
CA VAL A 178 -1.02 -2.00 8.62
C VAL A 178 0.27 -2.57 8.03
N MET A 179 0.29 -2.72 6.71
CA MET A 179 1.41 -3.30 5.99
C MET A 179 1.71 -2.57 4.69
N ASN A 180 2.98 -2.26 4.46
CA ASN A 180 3.49 -1.86 3.16
C ASN A 180 4.08 -3.07 2.42
N ARG A 181 3.70 -3.25 1.14
CA ARG A 181 4.28 -4.22 0.20
C ARG A 181 4.86 -3.45 -0.98
N TYR A 182 6.13 -3.67 -1.28
CA TYR A 182 6.86 -2.89 -2.28
C TYR A 182 7.78 -3.75 -3.14
N GLY A 183 8.26 -3.21 -4.27
CA GLY A 183 9.26 -3.85 -5.13
C GLY A 183 8.72 -4.37 -6.47
N ARG A 184 9.52 -5.23 -7.10
CA ARG A 184 9.45 -5.50 -8.54
C ARG A 184 8.35 -6.43 -9.00
N SER A 185 8.04 -7.49 -8.28
CA SER A 185 7.22 -8.56 -8.81
C SER A 185 5.95 -8.79 -7.99
N GLN A 186 4.99 -9.42 -8.63
CA GLN A 186 3.77 -9.85 -7.95
C GLN A 186 4.06 -10.90 -6.85
N TYR A 187 5.14 -11.66 -7.00
CA TYR A 187 5.49 -12.80 -6.15
C TYR A 187 6.58 -12.50 -5.11
N GLN A 188 7.47 -11.56 -5.41
CA GLN A 188 8.64 -11.24 -4.56
C GLN A 188 8.62 -9.77 -4.14
N ARG A 189 7.57 -9.38 -3.39
CA ARG A 189 7.49 -8.05 -2.80
C ARG A 189 8.08 -8.05 -1.41
N GLY A 190 8.92 -7.07 -1.14
CA GLY A 190 9.29 -6.74 0.22
C GLY A 190 8.05 -6.38 1.03
N ARG A 191 8.06 -6.69 2.33
CA ARG A 191 6.96 -6.42 3.24
C ARG A 191 7.50 -5.69 4.46
N ARG A 192 6.78 -4.66 4.89
CA ARG A 192 7.02 -3.98 6.15
C ARG A 192 5.70 -3.84 6.88
N LYS A 193 5.64 -4.38 8.08
CA LYS A 193 4.59 -4.07 9.04
C LYS A 193 4.90 -2.69 9.61
N LEU A 194 3.89 -1.84 9.71
CA LEU A 194 3.93 -0.63 10.49
C LEU A 194 3.23 -0.92 11.82
N ASN A 195 3.67 -0.29 12.89
CA ASN A 195 3.08 -0.47 14.20
C ASN A 195 2.72 0.87 14.84
N ASP A 196 1.78 0.76 15.75
CA ASP A 196 1.28 1.82 16.62
C ASP A 196 1.39 1.31 18.07
N LYS A 197 2.66 1.14 18.52
CA LYS A 197 3.01 0.54 19.81
C LYS A 197 3.92 1.41 20.67
N GLY A 198 4.21 2.64 20.22
CA GLY A 198 5.21 3.48 20.87
C GLY A 198 6.61 2.86 20.86
N ILE A 199 6.99 2.12 19.80
CA ILE A 199 8.27 1.41 19.72
C ILE A 199 8.99 1.73 18.39
N GLY A 200 10.28 2.03 18.52
CA GLY A 200 11.14 2.32 17.37
C GLY A 200 10.89 3.72 16.82
N VAL A 201 10.38 3.82 15.60
CA VAL A 201 10.00 5.09 14.95
C VAL A 201 8.55 5.49 15.19
N ASP A 202 7.84 4.67 15.90
CA ASP A 202 6.52 4.95 16.39
C ASP A 202 6.66 5.50 17.81
N GLU A 203 6.26 6.74 18.03
CA GLU A 203 6.54 7.48 19.25
C GLU A 203 5.41 7.38 20.28
N ILE A 204 4.17 7.27 19.80
CA ILE A 204 2.98 7.33 20.62
C ILE A 204 2.17 6.04 20.45
N VAL A 205 1.92 5.35 21.54
CA VAL A 205 1.12 4.12 21.52
C VAL A 205 -0.37 4.43 21.32
N ASN A 206 -1.02 3.72 20.42
CA ASN A 206 -2.47 3.78 20.18
C ASN A 206 -3.00 5.18 19.80
N ASP A 207 -2.24 5.91 18.99
CA ASP A 207 -2.67 7.20 18.45
C ASP A 207 -3.26 7.08 17.02
N ASN A 208 -3.40 5.85 16.53
CA ASN A 208 -3.85 5.50 15.19
C ASN A 208 -2.88 5.97 14.08
N ILE A 209 -1.63 6.29 14.42
CA ILE A 209 -0.57 6.59 13.47
C ILE A 209 0.42 5.43 13.43
N HIS A 210 0.27 4.57 12.44
CA HIS A 210 1.18 3.45 12.26
C HIS A 210 2.48 3.90 11.61
N ALA A 211 3.59 3.68 12.31
CA ALA A 211 4.92 4.07 11.83
C ALA A 211 5.83 2.87 11.52
N GLY A 212 6.79 3.09 10.64
CA GLY A 212 7.78 2.07 10.30
C GLY A 212 8.86 2.55 9.35
N LEU A 213 10.03 1.92 9.44
CA LEU A 213 11.15 2.18 8.52
C LEU A 213 11.02 1.34 7.26
N TRP A 214 11.26 1.96 6.13
CA TRP A 214 11.33 1.31 4.83
C TRP A 214 12.67 1.58 4.18
N ARG A 215 13.47 0.53 3.96
CA ARG A 215 14.67 0.62 3.15
C ARG A 215 14.31 0.47 1.69
N ILE A 216 14.60 1.50 0.90
CA ILE A 216 14.40 1.50 -0.54
C ILE A 216 15.37 0.51 -1.18
N HIS A 217 14.87 -0.26 -2.13
CA HIS A 217 15.73 -1.17 -2.93
C HIS A 217 16.35 -0.44 -4.12
N GLY A 218 17.33 -1.05 -4.78
CA GLY A 218 17.92 -0.47 -5.99
C GLY A 218 17.01 -0.54 -7.22
N PRO A 219 17.26 0.31 -8.25
CA PRO A 219 16.47 0.32 -9.49
C PRO A 219 16.70 -0.93 -10.35
N GLY A 220 17.81 -1.63 -10.15
CA GLY A 220 18.20 -2.83 -10.85
C GLY A 220 19.56 -2.71 -11.53
N LEU A 221 20.09 -3.83 -12.01
CA LEU A 221 21.35 -3.86 -12.73
C LEU A 221 21.25 -3.01 -14.01
N GLY A 222 22.24 -2.15 -14.24
CA GLY A 222 22.35 -1.32 -15.45
C GLY A 222 21.31 -0.20 -15.57
N GLN A 223 20.44 0.03 -14.55
CA GLN A 223 19.43 1.07 -14.60
C GLN A 223 19.78 2.21 -13.65
N GLU A 224 19.73 3.44 -14.13
CA GLU A 224 19.91 4.65 -13.31
C GLU A 224 18.67 4.92 -12.48
N SER A 225 17.48 4.70 -13.03
CA SER A 225 16.23 4.84 -12.29
C SER A 225 15.16 3.87 -12.80
N ARG A 226 14.16 3.59 -11.93
CA ARG A 226 13.00 2.76 -12.27
C ARG A 226 11.79 3.12 -11.44
N ILE A 227 10.60 3.01 -12.08
CA ILE A 227 9.31 3.19 -11.42
C ILE A 227 8.84 1.84 -10.86
N PHE A 228 8.39 1.86 -9.62
CA PHE A 228 7.81 0.74 -8.89
C PHE A 228 6.44 1.12 -8.33
N ARG A 229 5.79 0.18 -7.65
CA ARG A 229 4.54 0.41 -6.93
C ARG A 229 4.66 -0.06 -5.51
N SER A 230 4.20 0.76 -4.58
CA SER A 230 3.96 0.40 -3.21
C SER A 230 2.48 0.11 -3.01
N PHE A 231 2.15 -0.86 -2.15
CA PHE A 231 0.80 -1.21 -1.75
C PHE A 231 0.72 -1.16 -0.24
N PHE A 232 -0.07 -0.25 0.25
CA PHE A 232 -0.42 -0.16 1.66
C PHE A 232 -1.74 -0.89 1.86
N SER A 233 -1.80 -1.74 2.87
CA SER A 233 -3.01 -2.47 3.26
C SER A 233 -3.27 -2.23 4.73
N ILE A 234 -4.47 -1.79 5.04
CA ILE A 234 -5.02 -1.63 6.37
C ILE A 234 -6.11 -2.68 6.49
N ILE A 235 -5.97 -3.60 7.43
CA ILE A 235 -6.89 -4.73 7.62
C ILE A 235 -7.38 -4.70 9.06
N ASP A 236 -8.69 -4.62 9.25
CA ASP A 236 -9.29 -4.76 10.56
C ASP A 236 -8.94 -6.12 11.20
N LEU A 237 -8.54 -6.14 12.47
CA LEU A 237 -8.07 -7.36 13.12
C LEU A 237 -9.15 -8.43 13.26
N ALA A 238 -10.41 -8.07 13.41
CA ALA A 238 -11.50 -9.03 13.39
C ALA A 238 -11.55 -9.83 12.08
N THR A 239 -11.18 -9.20 10.95
CA THR A 239 -11.01 -9.91 9.67
C THR A 239 -10.03 -11.08 9.74
N ILE A 240 -8.97 -10.96 10.56
CA ILE A 240 -7.89 -11.94 10.68
C ILE A 240 -8.17 -12.96 11.80
N PHE A 241 -8.82 -12.54 12.87
CA PHE A 241 -8.92 -13.36 14.08
C PHE A 241 -10.30 -13.96 14.35
N THR A 242 -11.33 -13.55 13.61
CA THR A 242 -12.68 -14.13 13.74
C THR A 242 -13.13 -14.69 12.40
N GLU A 243 -13.82 -15.83 12.42
CA GLU A 243 -14.47 -16.39 11.24
C GLU A 243 -15.73 -15.59 10.90
N GLU A 244 -16.45 -15.17 11.91
CA GLU A 244 -17.63 -14.34 11.78
C GLU A 244 -17.29 -12.91 11.36
N GLY A 245 -18.28 -12.22 10.80
CA GLY A 245 -18.13 -10.87 10.31
C GLY A 245 -17.53 -10.77 8.91
N GLY A 246 -17.56 -9.58 8.35
CA GLY A 246 -17.11 -9.28 7.00
C GLY A 246 -15.59 -9.22 6.85
N TYR A 247 -15.16 -9.17 5.60
CA TYR A 247 -13.78 -8.85 5.26
C TYR A 247 -13.64 -7.33 5.15
N ASN A 248 -12.91 -6.71 6.10
CA ASN A 248 -12.70 -5.26 6.14
C ASN A 248 -11.24 -4.93 5.85
N CYS A 249 -11.01 -4.25 4.74
CA CYS A 249 -9.67 -3.89 4.29
C CYS A 249 -9.69 -2.64 3.42
N TYR A 250 -8.80 -1.72 3.70
CA TYR A 250 -8.47 -0.63 2.81
C TYR A 250 -7.13 -0.89 2.13
N THR A 251 -7.02 -0.59 0.84
CA THR A 251 -5.78 -0.74 0.06
C THR A 251 -5.49 0.53 -0.71
N LEU A 252 -4.28 1.03 -0.59
CA LEU A 252 -3.76 2.14 -1.38
C LEU A 252 -2.56 1.66 -2.17
N SER A 253 -2.49 1.98 -3.47
CA SER A 253 -1.28 1.76 -4.26
C SER A 253 -0.81 3.04 -4.91
N ILE A 254 0.42 3.42 -4.64
CA ILE A 254 1.10 4.57 -5.23
C ILE A 254 2.29 4.13 -6.08
N PRO A 255 2.50 4.73 -7.25
CA PRO A 255 3.76 4.61 -7.97
C PRO A 255 4.84 5.44 -7.28
N TYR A 256 6.09 4.99 -7.33
CA TYR A 256 7.26 5.73 -6.86
C TYR A 256 8.46 5.43 -7.76
N LYS A 257 9.38 6.37 -7.85
CA LYS A 257 10.62 6.25 -8.61
C LYS A 257 11.78 5.97 -7.66
N VAL A 258 12.63 5.04 -8.02
CA VAL A 258 13.91 4.81 -7.35
C VAL A 258 15.02 5.22 -8.31
N ALA A 259 15.90 6.09 -7.86
CA ALA A 259 17.07 6.54 -8.59
C ALA A 259 18.36 6.06 -7.91
N ARG A 260 19.43 5.87 -8.68
CA ARG A 260 20.76 5.71 -8.10
C ARG A 260 21.19 7.03 -7.47
N ARG A 261 21.80 6.95 -6.33
CA ARG A 261 22.48 8.09 -5.75
C ARG A 261 23.75 8.36 -6.57
N ASN A 262 23.86 9.55 -7.11
CA ASN A 262 25.08 10.02 -7.76
C ASN A 262 26.18 10.24 -6.72
#